data_43d66530f2b1caa9020e4a6da9ff541e
#
_entry.id   43d66530f2b1caa9020e4a6da9ff541e
#
_cell.length_a   1.000
_cell.length_b   1.000
_cell.length_c   1.000
_cell.angle_alpha   90.00
_cell.angle_beta   90.00
_cell.angle_gamma   90.00
#
_symmetry.space_group_name_H-M   'P 1'
#
loop_
_entity.id
_entity.type
_entity.pdbx_description
1 polymer ?
#
loop_
_entity_poly.entity_id
_entity_poly.type
_entity_poly.pdbx_seq_one_letter_code
_entity_poly.pdbx_strand_id
1 'polypeptide(L)'
;MSQVEESTGYDPGGFMDPAVSADPQPFYRQARATGAVVPGTFGPQIVRRAAVDFALHHPEDFSSGMGSVDLGQSVPLIPLQVDPPDHRNYRRLLDPIFAPRQMNVLKPEITRLVNERIDGFIDRGECDFAEELAVPLPSSVFLGLVGLPLSELELFLSMKDGILR
;
A
#
# COMPACT_ATOMS: atom_id res chain seq x y z
N MET A 1 23.73 19.96 33.47
CA MET A 1 24.48 19.23 32.43
C MET A 1 23.55 19.12 31.24
N SER A 2 23.72 20.00 30.28
CA SER A 2 22.94 20.01 29.02
C SER A 2 23.48 18.89 28.17
N GLN A 3 22.65 17.87 27.90
CA GLN A 3 22.96 16.89 26.87
C GLN A 3 22.83 17.61 25.53
N VAL A 4 23.93 17.79 24.85
CA VAL A 4 23.96 18.15 23.44
C VAL A 4 23.36 16.95 22.71
N GLU A 5 22.09 17.03 22.28
CA GLU A 5 21.54 16.12 21.30
C GLU A 5 22.40 16.26 20.04
N GLU A 6 23.25 15.28 19.78
CA GLU A 6 23.90 15.14 18.49
C GLU A 6 22.77 15.03 17.44
N SER A 7 22.63 16.07 16.66
CA SER A 7 21.72 16.09 15.50
C SER A 7 22.10 14.92 14.60
N THR A 8 21.29 13.88 14.59
CA THR A 8 21.50 12.68 13.75
C THR A 8 21.35 12.98 12.25
N GLY A 9 21.08 14.23 11.90
CA GLY A 9 20.81 14.66 10.53
C GLY A 9 19.48 14.11 9.95
N TYR A 10 18.73 13.34 10.74
CA TYR A 10 17.42 12.85 10.33
C TYR A 10 16.35 13.92 10.59
N ASP A 11 15.62 14.29 9.54
CA ASP A 11 14.48 15.21 9.62
C ASP A 11 13.16 14.41 9.67
N PRO A 12 12.41 14.44 10.79
CA PRO A 12 11.10 13.79 10.88
C PRO A 12 10.08 14.27 9.86
N GLY A 13 10.20 15.51 9.38
CA GLY A 13 9.33 16.10 8.35
C GLY A 13 9.67 15.68 6.93
N GLY A 14 10.86 15.14 6.71
CA GLY A 14 11.36 14.77 5.38
C GLY A 14 10.51 13.74 4.64
N PHE A 15 9.72 12.94 5.33
CA PHE A 15 8.77 12.03 4.69
C PHE A 15 7.77 12.73 3.76
N MET A 16 7.41 13.98 4.06
CA MET A 16 6.49 14.80 3.26
C MET A 16 7.20 15.68 2.23
N ASP A 17 8.53 15.66 2.20
CA ASP A 17 9.33 16.45 1.26
C ASP A 17 9.21 15.83 -0.16
N PRO A 18 8.79 16.61 -1.17
CA PRO A 18 8.76 16.14 -2.56
C PRO A 18 10.12 15.65 -3.08
N ALA A 19 11.24 16.22 -2.61
CA ALA A 19 12.57 15.77 -2.98
C ALA A 19 12.88 14.37 -2.41
N VAL A 20 12.40 14.07 -1.20
CA VAL A 20 12.48 12.72 -0.62
C VAL A 20 11.59 11.76 -1.37
N SER A 21 10.40 12.17 -1.79
CA SER A 21 9.50 11.34 -2.59
C SER A 21 10.10 10.96 -3.95
N ALA A 22 10.90 11.83 -4.55
CA ALA A 22 11.60 11.56 -5.81
C ALA A 22 12.72 10.50 -5.68
N ASP A 23 13.47 10.50 -4.57
CA ASP A 23 14.46 9.48 -4.23
C ASP A 23 14.43 9.18 -2.71
N PRO A 24 13.55 8.28 -2.25
CA PRO A 24 13.34 8.04 -0.83
C PRO A 24 14.44 7.20 -0.14
N GLN A 25 15.28 6.51 -0.90
CA GLN A 25 16.23 5.54 -0.34
C GLN A 25 17.32 6.14 0.55
N PRO A 26 17.91 7.32 0.25
CA PRO A 26 18.85 7.98 1.15
C PRO A 26 18.20 8.32 2.51
N PHE A 27 16.99 8.88 2.48
CA PHE A 27 16.21 9.21 3.67
C PHE A 27 15.94 7.96 4.54
N TYR A 28 15.47 6.87 3.94
CA TYR A 28 15.22 5.64 4.70
C TYR A 28 16.49 4.99 5.25
N ARG A 29 17.63 5.11 4.55
CA ARG A 29 18.92 4.64 5.10
C ARG A 29 19.30 5.42 6.36
N GLN A 30 19.15 6.74 6.32
CA GLN A 30 19.44 7.61 7.46
C GLN A 30 18.51 7.33 8.64
N ALA A 31 17.20 7.21 8.39
CA ALA A 31 16.21 6.84 9.40
C ALA A 31 16.59 5.52 10.09
N ARG A 32 16.92 4.48 9.31
CA ARG A 32 17.34 3.17 9.87
C ARG A 32 18.67 3.21 10.62
N ALA A 33 19.57 4.11 10.26
CA ALA A 33 20.84 4.30 11.00
C ALA A 33 20.57 4.94 12.38
N THR A 34 19.58 5.84 12.48
CA THR A 34 19.19 6.51 13.73
C THR A 34 18.63 5.51 14.75
N GLY A 35 17.73 4.60 14.33
CA GLY A 35 17.13 3.65 15.26
C GLY A 35 16.18 2.66 14.59
N ALA A 36 15.54 1.80 15.39
CA ALA A 36 14.46 0.92 14.94
C ALA A 36 13.13 1.66 14.88
N VAL A 37 12.97 2.64 15.79
CA VAL A 37 11.84 3.58 15.85
C VAL A 37 12.43 4.98 15.84
N VAL A 38 11.87 5.84 15.01
CA VAL A 38 12.32 7.24 14.85
C VAL A 38 11.13 8.19 14.98
N PRO A 39 11.33 9.45 15.36
CA PRO A 39 10.27 10.44 15.29
C PRO A 39 9.72 10.58 13.87
N GLY A 40 8.43 10.87 13.73
CA GLY A 40 7.79 11.16 12.45
C GLY A 40 6.74 12.27 12.61
N THR A 41 6.31 12.87 11.52
CA THR A 41 5.36 13.99 11.49
C THR A 41 4.02 13.63 12.16
N PHE A 42 3.55 12.39 12.00
CA PHE A 42 2.27 11.93 12.54
C PHE A 42 2.43 11.00 13.75
N GLY A 43 3.63 10.93 14.33
CA GLY A 43 3.96 10.05 15.44
C GLY A 43 5.17 9.17 15.14
N PRO A 44 5.57 8.30 16.09
CA PRO A 44 6.72 7.42 15.92
C PRO A 44 6.59 6.52 14.69
N GLN A 45 7.68 6.38 13.94
CA GLN A 45 7.76 5.53 12.76
C GLN A 45 8.69 4.33 13.01
N ILE A 46 8.21 3.15 12.69
CA ILE A 46 9.01 1.92 12.77
C ILE A 46 9.69 1.71 11.42
N VAL A 47 11.03 1.75 11.39
CA VAL A 47 11.81 1.80 10.14
C VAL A 47 12.72 0.59 9.91
N ARG A 48 12.86 -0.32 10.89
CA ARG A 48 13.63 -1.56 10.74
C ARG A 48 12.74 -2.78 10.62
N ARG A 49 13.07 -3.68 9.70
CA ARG A 49 12.28 -4.87 9.38
C ARG A 49 11.88 -5.68 10.61
N ALA A 50 12.82 -6.02 11.48
CA ALA A 50 12.52 -6.83 12.67
C ALA A 50 11.50 -6.15 13.60
N ALA A 51 11.54 -4.83 13.74
CA ALA A 51 10.58 -4.09 14.54
C ALA A 51 9.19 -3.99 13.85
N VAL A 52 9.16 -3.86 12.51
CA VAL A 52 7.91 -3.94 11.73
C VAL A 52 7.29 -5.33 11.87
N ASP A 53 8.09 -6.39 11.67
CA ASP A 53 7.61 -7.77 11.81
C ASP A 53 7.08 -8.03 13.23
N PHE A 54 7.74 -7.49 14.27
CA PHE A 54 7.25 -7.55 15.65
C PHE A 54 5.89 -6.87 15.77
N ALA A 55 5.77 -5.62 15.34
CA ALA A 55 4.52 -4.85 15.46
C ALA A 55 3.35 -5.54 14.74
N LEU A 56 3.58 -6.10 13.56
CA LEU A 56 2.55 -6.81 12.78
C LEU A 56 2.04 -8.09 13.45
N HIS A 57 2.83 -8.69 14.35
CA HIS A 57 2.45 -9.91 15.06
C HIS A 57 1.88 -9.65 16.47
N HIS A 58 1.83 -8.38 16.90
CA HIS A 58 1.34 -7.98 18.22
C HIS A 58 0.22 -6.94 18.11
N PRO A 59 -0.94 -7.33 17.53
CA PRO A 59 -2.06 -6.39 17.35
C PRO A 59 -2.66 -5.91 18.67
N GLU A 60 -2.37 -6.59 19.78
CA GLU A 60 -2.74 -6.16 21.14
C GLU A 60 -2.02 -4.89 21.58
N ASP A 61 -0.81 -4.66 21.08
CA ASP A 61 0.00 -3.47 21.36
C ASP A 61 -0.03 -2.46 20.20
N PHE A 62 -0.27 -2.93 18.98
CA PHE A 62 -0.23 -2.14 17.73
C PHE A 62 -1.54 -2.28 16.97
N SER A 63 -2.51 -1.46 17.37
CA SER A 63 -3.84 -1.44 16.75
C SER A 63 -3.79 -0.96 15.30
N SER A 64 -4.60 -1.56 14.44
CA SER A 64 -4.92 -1.08 13.11
C SER A 64 -6.06 -0.05 13.10
N GLY A 65 -6.71 0.16 14.25
CA GLY A 65 -7.77 1.16 14.41
C GLY A 65 -7.21 2.57 14.31
N MET A 66 -7.62 3.32 13.29
CA MET A 66 -7.13 4.68 13.01
C MET A 66 -7.86 5.75 13.84
N GLY A 67 -8.33 5.42 15.04
CA GLY A 67 -9.14 6.31 15.90
C GLY A 67 -8.49 7.65 16.27
N SER A 68 -7.18 7.80 16.08
CA SER A 68 -6.43 9.03 16.32
C SER A 68 -6.02 9.77 15.04
N VAL A 69 -6.28 9.21 13.85
CA VAL A 69 -5.93 9.82 12.55
C VAL A 69 -7.21 9.99 11.76
N ASP A 70 -7.67 11.23 11.64
CA ASP A 70 -8.79 11.57 10.76
C ASP A 70 -8.28 11.66 9.32
N LEU A 71 -8.65 10.67 8.52
CA LEU A 71 -8.38 10.64 7.07
C LEU A 71 -9.54 11.23 6.25
N GLY A 72 -10.47 11.93 6.90
CA GLY A 72 -11.67 12.46 6.25
C GLY A 72 -12.71 11.41 5.85
N GLN A 73 -12.56 10.18 6.35
CA GLN A 73 -13.46 9.07 6.04
C GLN A 73 -14.52 8.93 7.14
N SER A 74 -15.79 8.88 6.74
CA SER A 74 -16.92 8.67 7.67
C SER A 74 -17.11 7.20 8.06
N VAL A 75 -16.49 6.27 7.34
CA VAL A 75 -16.61 4.82 7.54
C VAL A 75 -15.22 4.18 7.50
N PRO A 76 -14.88 3.28 8.45
CA PRO A 76 -13.60 2.60 8.45
C PRO A 76 -13.41 1.72 7.22
N LEU A 77 -12.17 1.65 6.70
CA LEU A 77 -11.81 0.73 5.62
C LEU A 77 -11.71 -0.70 6.16
N ILE A 78 -12.76 -1.48 5.97
CA ILE A 78 -12.83 -2.87 6.44
C ILE A 78 -12.21 -3.81 5.37
N PRO A 79 -11.34 -4.75 5.77
CA PRO A 79 -10.88 -5.09 7.14
C PRO A 79 -9.62 -4.35 7.59
N LEU A 80 -9.10 -3.39 6.83
CA LEU A 80 -7.80 -2.74 7.04
C LEU A 80 -7.70 -2.05 8.40
N GLN A 81 -8.79 -1.36 8.81
CA GLN A 81 -8.84 -0.54 10.02
C GLN A 81 -9.61 -1.23 11.17
N VAL A 82 -9.53 -2.55 11.23
CA VAL A 82 -10.25 -3.34 12.24
C VAL A 82 -9.29 -4.29 12.94
N ASP A 83 -9.35 -4.32 14.27
CA ASP A 83 -8.54 -5.22 15.09
C ASP A 83 -9.23 -6.58 15.33
N PRO A 84 -8.47 -7.62 15.76
CA PRO A 84 -9.07 -8.83 16.31
C PRO A 84 -9.99 -8.55 17.50
N PRO A 85 -11.09 -9.30 17.68
CA PRO A 85 -11.48 -10.50 16.95
C PRO A 85 -12.18 -10.23 15.61
N ASP A 86 -12.72 -9.04 15.39
CA ASP A 86 -13.56 -8.71 14.24
C ASP A 86 -12.79 -8.81 12.92
N HIS A 87 -11.51 -8.40 12.88
CA HIS A 87 -10.64 -8.60 11.72
C HIS A 87 -10.68 -10.05 11.20
N ARG A 88 -10.64 -11.05 12.11
CA ARG A 88 -10.67 -12.47 11.72
C ARG A 88 -11.99 -12.87 11.08
N ASN A 89 -13.11 -12.24 11.48
CA ASN A 89 -14.42 -12.53 10.90
C ASN A 89 -14.47 -12.09 9.43
N TYR A 90 -13.97 -10.88 9.13
CA TYR A 90 -13.87 -10.38 7.76
C TYR A 90 -12.87 -11.20 6.93
N ARG A 91 -11.68 -11.48 7.46
CA ARG A 91 -10.66 -12.29 6.76
C ARG A 91 -11.18 -13.68 6.41
N ARG A 92 -11.95 -14.31 7.28
CA ARG A 92 -12.54 -15.63 7.01
C ARG A 92 -13.45 -15.65 5.77
N LEU A 93 -14.10 -14.52 5.48
CA LEU A 93 -14.92 -14.36 4.27
C LEU A 93 -14.07 -14.10 3.03
N LEU A 94 -12.98 -13.33 3.18
CA LEU A 94 -12.15 -12.86 2.07
C LEU A 94 -11.06 -13.87 1.67
N ASP A 95 -10.38 -14.49 2.65
CA ASP A 95 -9.22 -15.36 2.40
C ASP A 95 -9.50 -16.51 1.39
N PRO A 96 -10.67 -17.16 1.36
CA PRO A 96 -10.98 -18.17 0.36
C PRO A 96 -10.95 -17.63 -1.08
N ILE A 97 -11.35 -16.35 -1.29
CA ILE A 97 -11.37 -15.70 -2.62
C ILE A 97 -9.94 -15.51 -3.12
N PHE A 98 -9.00 -15.20 -2.21
CA PHE A 98 -7.60 -14.96 -2.52
C PHE A 98 -6.70 -16.19 -2.30
N ALA A 99 -7.29 -17.37 -2.05
CA ALA A 99 -6.52 -18.58 -1.85
C ALA A 99 -5.66 -18.92 -3.08
N PRO A 100 -4.46 -19.53 -2.91
CA PRO A 100 -3.54 -19.86 -4.02
C PRO A 100 -4.20 -20.64 -5.15
N ARG A 101 -5.15 -21.51 -4.82
CA ARG A 101 -5.92 -22.27 -5.82
C ARG A 101 -6.72 -21.35 -6.74
N GLN A 102 -7.39 -20.34 -6.20
CA GLN A 102 -8.16 -19.38 -6.98
C GLN A 102 -7.24 -18.48 -7.82
N MET A 103 -6.12 -18.04 -7.24
CA MET A 103 -5.13 -17.24 -7.96
C MET A 103 -4.54 -18.00 -9.14
N ASN A 104 -4.31 -19.32 -9.02
CA ASN A 104 -3.84 -20.15 -10.13
C ASN A 104 -4.87 -20.26 -11.27
N VAL A 105 -6.16 -20.22 -10.97
CA VAL A 105 -7.22 -20.22 -12.00
C VAL A 105 -7.21 -18.89 -12.79
N LEU A 106 -6.88 -17.78 -12.13
CA LEU A 106 -6.81 -16.46 -12.77
C LEU A 106 -5.53 -16.25 -13.61
N LYS A 107 -4.49 -17.04 -13.39
CA LYS A 107 -3.19 -16.83 -14.04
C LYS A 107 -3.25 -16.76 -15.57
N PRO A 108 -3.99 -17.63 -16.32
CA PRO A 108 -4.11 -17.51 -17.77
C PRO A 108 -4.74 -16.18 -18.21
N GLU A 109 -5.78 -15.74 -17.50
CA GLU A 109 -6.46 -14.48 -17.80
C GLU A 109 -5.56 -13.27 -17.50
N ILE A 110 -4.83 -13.29 -16.39
CA ILE A 110 -3.84 -12.26 -16.07
C ILE A 110 -2.76 -12.20 -17.16
N THR A 111 -2.27 -13.35 -17.61
CA THR A 111 -1.29 -13.42 -18.71
C THR A 111 -1.84 -12.83 -20.01
N ARG A 112 -3.09 -13.12 -20.34
CA ARG A 112 -3.76 -12.51 -21.50
C ARG A 112 -3.84 -11.00 -21.39
N LEU A 113 -4.32 -10.48 -20.26
CA LEU A 113 -4.42 -9.03 -20.01
C LEU A 113 -3.05 -8.33 -20.08
N VAL A 114 -2.00 -8.94 -19.53
CA VAL A 114 -0.64 -8.40 -19.61
C VAL A 114 -0.18 -8.30 -21.07
N ASN A 115 -0.33 -9.39 -21.83
CA ASN A 115 0.08 -9.42 -23.24
C ASN A 115 -0.69 -8.38 -24.07
N GLU A 116 -2.01 -8.28 -23.90
CA GLU A 116 -2.81 -7.28 -24.60
C GLU A 116 -2.35 -5.84 -24.31
N ARG A 117 -1.96 -5.56 -23.05
CA ARG A 117 -1.42 -4.25 -22.70
C ARG A 117 -0.07 -4.00 -23.36
N ILE A 118 0.83 -5.00 -23.34
CA ILE A 118 2.15 -4.90 -23.95
C ILE A 118 2.02 -4.74 -25.47
N ASP A 119 1.16 -5.51 -26.12
CA ASP A 119 0.90 -5.44 -27.56
C ASP A 119 0.40 -4.05 -27.97
N GLY A 120 -0.29 -3.32 -27.08
CA GLY A 120 -0.74 -1.96 -27.33
C GLY A 120 0.37 -0.93 -27.48
N PHE A 121 1.58 -1.19 -26.97
CA PHE A 121 2.69 -0.23 -27.03
C PHE A 121 4.00 -0.80 -27.60
N ILE A 122 4.12 -2.11 -27.78
CA ILE A 122 5.39 -2.76 -28.15
C ILE A 122 5.99 -2.19 -29.44
N ASP A 123 5.15 -1.91 -30.44
CA ASP A 123 5.57 -1.38 -31.75
C ASP A 123 6.07 0.06 -31.67
N ARG A 124 5.68 0.82 -30.63
CA ARG A 124 6.16 2.19 -30.42
C ARG A 124 7.58 2.23 -29.81
N GLY A 125 8.02 1.13 -29.20
CA GLY A 125 9.32 1.03 -28.52
C GLY A 125 9.44 1.84 -27.22
N GLU A 126 8.37 2.53 -26.81
CA GLU A 126 8.27 3.32 -25.59
C GLU A 126 6.82 3.32 -25.05
N CYS A 127 6.65 3.51 -23.76
CA CYS A 127 5.34 3.63 -23.12
C CYS A 127 5.41 4.47 -21.85
N ASP A 128 4.28 5.01 -21.42
CA ASP A 128 4.07 5.38 -20.03
C ASP A 128 3.69 4.12 -19.24
N PHE A 129 4.66 3.52 -18.58
CA PHE A 129 4.48 2.26 -17.86
C PHE A 129 3.41 2.37 -16.75
N ALA A 130 3.30 3.54 -16.10
CA ALA A 130 2.31 3.76 -15.06
C ALA A 130 0.89 3.76 -15.66
N GLU A 131 0.66 4.58 -16.66
CA GLU A 131 -0.66 4.77 -17.26
C GLU A 131 -1.09 3.57 -18.12
N GLU A 132 -0.17 2.95 -18.85
CA GLU A 132 -0.52 1.93 -19.83
C GLU A 132 -0.51 0.50 -19.25
N LEU A 133 0.21 0.26 -18.13
CA LEU A 133 0.30 -1.06 -17.53
C LEU A 133 0.02 -1.07 -16.02
N ALA A 134 0.77 -0.30 -15.21
CA ALA A 134 0.78 -0.47 -13.77
C ALA A 134 -0.54 -0.08 -13.10
N VAL A 135 -1.25 0.92 -13.61
CA VAL A 135 -2.55 1.38 -13.10
C VAL A 135 -3.70 0.49 -13.60
N PRO A 136 -3.87 0.25 -14.92
CA PRO A 136 -5.03 -0.48 -15.42
C PRO A 136 -4.97 -1.99 -15.16
N LEU A 137 -3.80 -2.61 -15.14
CA LEU A 137 -3.68 -4.07 -15.02
C LEU A 137 -4.23 -4.61 -13.69
N PRO A 138 -3.79 -4.13 -12.50
CA PRO A 138 -4.32 -4.61 -11.23
C PRO A 138 -5.83 -4.38 -11.09
N SER A 139 -6.31 -3.24 -11.58
CA SER A 139 -7.72 -2.88 -11.55
C SER A 139 -8.56 -3.82 -12.44
N SER A 140 -8.06 -4.15 -13.64
CA SER A 140 -8.70 -5.13 -14.54
C SER A 140 -8.76 -6.52 -13.91
N VAL A 141 -7.66 -6.96 -13.28
CA VAL A 141 -7.61 -8.26 -12.58
C VAL A 141 -8.58 -8.28 -11.41
N PHE A 142 -8.67 -7.20 -10.64
CA PHE A 142 -9.62 -7.09 -9.52
C PHE A 142 -11.07 -7.15 -10.01
N LEU A 143 -11.44 -6.44 -11.06
CA LEU A 143 -12.78 -6.51 -11.63
C LEU A 143 -13.13 -7.95 -12.04
N GLY A 144 -12.21 -8.64 -12.71
CA GLY A 144 -12.40 -10.05 -13.05
C GLY A 144 -12.55 -10.96 -11.84
N LEU A 145 -11.79 -10.71 -10.76
CA LEU A 145 -11.88 -11.49 -9.51
C LEU A 145 -13.25 -11.35 -8.83
N VAL A 146 -13.83 -10.14 -8.84
CA VAL A 146 -15.14 -9.88 -8.23
C VAL A 146 -16.31 -10.09 -9.20
N GLY A 147 -16.04 -10.52 -10.44
CA GLY A 147 -17.06 -10.83 -11.45
C GLY A 147 -17.69 -9.60 -12.11
N LEU A 148 -17.01 -8.45 -12.10
CA LEU A 148 -17.45 -7.25 -12.80
C LEU A 148 -16.86 -7.19 -14.21
N PRO A 149 -17.60 -6.63 -15.19
CA PRO A 149 -17.12 -6.51 -16.56
C PRO A 149 -16.01 -5.47 -16.70
N LEU A 150 -15.06 -5.72 -17.61
CA LEU A 150 -13.96 -4.78 -17.88
C LEU A 150 -14.43 -3.42 -18.42
N SER A 151 -15.66 -3.34 -18.96
CA SER A 151 -16.26 -2.05 -19.35
C SER A 151 -16.44 -1.07 -18.20
N GLU A 152 -16.42 -1.57 -16.93
CA GLU A 152 -16.53 -0.74 -15.74
C GLU A 152 -15.16 -0.22 -15.24
N LEU A 153 -14.07 -0.50 -15.96
CA LEU A 153 -12.71 -0.14 -15.51
C LEU A 153 -12.55 1.36 -15.27
N GLU A 154 -13.03 2.21 -16.20
CA GLU A 154 -12.92 3.67 -16.07
C GLU A 154 -13.69 4.18 -14.84
N LEU A 155 -14.91 3.67 -14.63
CA LEU A 155 -15.70 4.01 -13.44
C LEU A 155 -14.97 3.56 -12.16
N PHE A 156 -14.43 2.35 -12.14
CA PHE A 156 -13.68 1.82 -10.99
C PHE A 156 -12.45 2.66 -10.67
N LEU A 157 -11.66 3.05 -11.68
CA LEU A 157 -10.49 3.91 -11.51
C LEU A 157 -10.89 5.28 -10.95
N SER A 158 -11.96 5.88 -11.47
CA SER A 158 -12.50 7.15 -10.96
C SER A 158 -12.92 7.06 -9.49
N MET A 159 -13.60 5.99 -9.10
CA MET A 159 -14.00 5.74 -7.70
C MET A 159 -12.78 5.56 -6.79
N LYS A 160 -11.79 4.77 -7.23
CA LYS A 160 -10.51 4.57 -6.50
C LYS A 160 -9.82 5.91 -6.25
N ASP A 161 -9.71 6.76 -7.26
CA ASP A 161 -9.07 8.07 -7.13
C ASP A 161 -9.83 9.00 -6.19
N GLY A 162 -11.16 8.89 -6.15
CA GLY A 162 -12.01 9.62 -5.20
C GLY A 162 -11.84 9.20 -3.73
N ILE A 163 -11.44 7.95 -3.48
CA ILE A 163 -11.17 7.43 -2.12
C ILE A 163 -9.77 7.84 -1.64
N LEU A 164 -8.80 7.96 -2.56
CA LEU A 164 -7.40 8.20 -2.24
C LEU A 164 -7.00 9.68 -2.23
N ARG A 165 -7.93 10.59 -2.54
CA ARG A 165 -7.75 12.06 -2.50
C ARG A 165 -8.30 12.64 -1.21
#